data_509f097e083dcdb844e60f663b8d1194
#
_entry.id   509f097e083dcdb844e60f663b8d1194
#
_cell.length_a   1.000
_cell.length_b   1.000
_cell.length_c   1.000
_cell.angle_alpha   90.00
_cell.angle_beta   90.00
_cell.angle_gamma   90.00
#
_symmetry.space_group_name_H-M   'P 1'
#
loop_
_entity.id
_entity.type
_entity.pdbx_description
1 polymer ?
#
loop_
_entity_poly.entity_id
_entity_poly.type
_entity_poly.pdbx_seq_one_letter_code
_entity_poly.pdbx_strand_id
1 'polypeptide(L)'
;MNIMTSDLLSGIDFIDHGFFDRMGGESTGTYESLNVGIGRGDDDDIVLKNRKNVAEHFGLPVENLVILNQKHTDTVHVIDGKNKNKYLFKNVEQALQNEGDAIITNEKGILIGVNTADCAPILLCDKSEKYIAVIHAGWRGSNGKIIENTLEKMKSFGCKNIVACIGACLQRLHFEVKNDIDFQVDRKYISYLDDKTLFDMQLQILEKLFANGVKFVAKMDIDTYSDTNYFSKRRIGDHTGVQFSGLMIK
;
A
#
# COMPACT_ATOMS: atom_id res chain seq x y z
N MET A 1 -4.40 16.20 8.93
CA MET A 1 -3.82 15.09 8.14
C MET A 1 -2.56 15.60 7.47
N ASN A 2 -1.46 14.89 7.60
CA ASN A 2 -0.28 15.14 6.81
C ASN A 2 -0.24 14.12 5.66
N ILE A 3 -0.06 14.62 4.45
CA ILE A 3 -0.13 13.81 3.25
C ILE A 3 1.11 14.12 2.41
N MET A 4 1.85 13.09 2.10
CA MET A 4 3.00 13.20 1.21
C MET A 4 2.62 12.78 -0.19
N THR A 5 3.17 13.46 -1.16
CA THR A 5 3.04 13.13 -2.58
C THR A 5 4.41 12.84 -3.19
N SER A 6 4.42 12.15 -4.30
CA SER A 6 5.63 11.87 -5.09
C SER A 6 5.70 12.80 -6.29
N ASP A 7 6.77 13.54 -6.48
CA ASP A 7 6.96 14.41 -7.66
C ASP A 7 6.79 13.64 -8.97
N LEU A 8 7.25 12.37 -9.01
CA LEU A 8 7.10 11.51 -10.18
C LEU A 8 5.62 11.27 -10.55
N LEU A 9 4.75 11.06 -9.56
CA LEU A 9 3.33 10.84 -9.76
C LEU A 9 2.57 12.16 -9.89
N SER A 10 2.95 13.21 -9.18
CA SER A 10 2.36 14.55 -9.27
C SER A 10 2.53 15.19 -10.68
N GLY A 11 3.56 14.77 -11.40
CA GLY A 11 3.77 15.14 -12.81
C GLY A 11 2.82 14.47 -13.81
N ILE A 12 1.80 13.72 -13.34
CA ILE A 12 0.81 13.03 -14.18
C ILE A 12 -0.58 13.67 -13.97
N ASP A 13 -1.02 14.47 -14.93
CA ASP A 13 -2.18 15.35 -14.79
C ASP A 13 -3.51 14.64 -14.51
N PHE A 14 -3.67 13.39 -14.95
CA PHE A 14 -4.93 12.67 -14.86
C PHE A 14 -5.11 11.83 -13.57
N ILE A 15 -4.13 11.83 -12.67
CA ILE A 15 -4.25 11.15 -11.37
C ILE A 15 -4.18 12.12 -10.21
N ASP A 16 -4.67 11.66 -9.07
CA ASP A 16 -4.37 12.21 -7.75
C ASP A 16 -3.91 11.09 -6.84
N HIS A 17 -3.02 11.36 -5.87
CA HIS A 17 -2.45 10.35 -5.01
C HIS A 17 -1.99 10.92 -3.68
N GLY A 18 -1.88 10.06 -2.67
CA GLY A 18 -1.37 10.45 -1.36
C GLY A 18 -0.86 9.27 -0.55
N PHE A 19 0.19 9.53 0.23
CA PHE A 19 0.71 8.69 1.29
C PHE A 19 0.43 9.39 2.61
N PHE A 20 -0.46 8.84 3.40
CA PHE A 20 -0.89 9.44 4.66
C PHE A 20 -0.01 8.95 5.80
N ASP A 21 0.26 9.83 6.74
CA ASP A 21 0.76 9.43 8.05
C ASP A 21 -0.40 9.08 9.00
N ARG A 22 -0.10 8.88 10.28
CA ARG A 22 -1.11 8.55 11.29
C ARG A 22 -1.88 9.75 11.85
N MET A 23 -1.59 10.98 11.42
CA MET A 23 -2.10 12.20 12.04
C MET A 23 -3.43 12.67 11.44
N GLY A 24 -4.32 13.21 12.31
CA GLY A 24 -5.53 13.89 11.87
C GLY A 24 -6.77 13.03 11.76
N GLY A 25 -6.82 11.92 12.49
CA GLY A 25 -8.01 11.09 12.69
C GLY A 25 -8.59 11.17 14.09
N GLU A 26 -9.56 10.31 14.38
CA GLU A 26 -10.32 10.28 15.64
C GLU A 26 -10.00 9.07 16.53
N SER A 27 -9.22 8.10 16.05
CA SER A 27 -8.83 6.92 16.85
C SER A 27 -7.92 7.32 18.01
N THR A 28 -7.93 6.53 19.09
CA THR A 28 -7.17 6.80 20.32
C THR A 28 -6.24 5.64 20.69
N GLY A 29 -5.38 5.84 21.69
CA GLY A 29 -4.47 4.82 22.20
C GLY A 29 -3.46 4.36 21.16
N THR A 30 -3.28 3.06 20.99
CA THR A 30 -2.33 2.51 20.02
C THR A 30 -2.75 2.73 18.57
N TYR A 31 -4.02 3.09 18.34
CA TYR A 31 -4.60 3.42 17.03
C TYR A 31 -4.60 4.93 16.73
N GLU A 32 -4.12 5.77 17.64
CA GLU A 32 -4.08 7.23 17.48
C GLU A 32 -3.24 7.62 16.26
N SER A 33 -3.77 8.39 15.30
CA SER A 33 -5.12 8.93 15.26
C SER A 33 -5.88 8.52 13.99
N LEU A 34 -5.26 8.52 12.79
CA LEU A 34 -5.86 8.24 11.49
C LEU A 34 -5.74 6.74 11.14
N ASN A 35 -6.25 5.88 12.03
CA ASN A 35 -6.32 4.46 11.72
C ASN A 35 -7.45 4.20 10.70
N VAL A 36 -7.13 3.52 9.61
CA VAL A 36 -8.09 3.18 8.53
C VAL A 36 -8.35 1.66 8.42
N GLY A 37 -7.86 0.87 9.38
CA GLY A 37 -7.93 -0.58 9.40
C GLY A 37 -9.21 -1.13 10.02
N ILE A 38 -10.23 -1.46 9.21
CA ILE A 38 -11.47 -2.10 9.65
C ILE A 38 -11.21 -3.52 10.18
N GLY A 39 -11.89 -3.89 11.28
CA GLY A 39 -11.84 -5.24 11.85
C GLY A 39 -10.49 -5.62 12.47
N ARG A 40 -9.71 -4.62 12.94
CA ARG A 40 -8.37 -4.83 13.50
C ARG A 40 -8.25 -4.48 15.00
N GLY A 41 -9.39 -4.37 15.69
CA GLY A 41 -9.44 -4.19 17.15
C GLY A 41 -9.63 -2.74 17.61
N ASP A 42 -9.69 -1.77 16.70
CA ASP A 42 -10.20 -0.43 16.93
C ASP A 42 -11.74 -0.41 16.77
N ASP A 43 -12.39 0.68 17.18
CA ASP A 43 -13.80 0.92 16.95
C ASP A 43 -14.05 1.17 15.44
N ASP A 44 -14.80 0.27 14.79
CA ASP A 44 -15.05 0.35 13.35
C ASP A 44 -15.83 1.61 12.95
N ASP A 45 -16.68 2.19 13.82
CA ASP A 45 -17.38 3.45 13.54
C ASP A 45 -16.40 4.63 13.51
N ILE A 46 -15.38 4.62 14.38
CA ILE A 46 -14.29 5.61 14.36
C ILE A 46 -13.41 5.41 13.13
N VAL A 47 -13.08 4.17 12.80
CA VAL A 47 -12.31 3.84 11.59
C VAL A 47 -13.04 4.30 10.33
N LEU A 48 -14.37 4.17 10.28
CA LEU A 48 -15.17 4.68 9.17
C LEU A 48 -15.11 6.20 9.03
N LYS A 49 -15.11 6.96 10.14
CA LYS A 49 -14.90 8.41 10.09
C LYS A 49 -13.52 8.76 9.55
N ASN A 50 -12.47 8.04 9.97
CA ASN A 50 -11.13 8.22 9.44
C ASN A 50 -11.07 7.93 7.93
N ARG A 51 -11.72 6.85 7.46
CA ARG A 51 -11.82 6.55 6.03
C ARG A 51 -12.59 7.62 5.26
N LYS A 52 -13.63 8.19 5.86
CA LYS A 52 -14.37 9.32 5.28
C LYS A 52 -13.45 10.54 5.11
N ASN A 53 -12.67 10.89 6.14
CA ASN A 53 -11.70 11.99 6.06
C ASN A 53 -10.69 11.78 4.93
N VAL A 54 -10.20 10.53 4.74
CA VAL A 54 -9.32 10.18 3.62
C VAL A 54 -10.02 10.36 2.27
N ALA A 55 -11.24 9.84 2.10
CA ALA A 55 -11.98 9.95 0.84
C ALA A 55 -12.32 11.41 0.49
N GLU A 56 -12.75 12.19 1.47
CA GLU A 56 -13.08 13.62 1.33
C GLU A 56 -11.87 14.47 0.90
N HIS A 57 -10.65 14.10 1.30
CA HIS A 57 -9.43 14.76 0.80
C HIS A 57 -9.32 14.67 -0.73
N PHE A 58 -9.77 13.58 -1.33
CA PHE A 58 -9.82 13.36 -2.78
C PHE A 58 -11.15 13.82 -3.42
N GLY A 59 -12.03 14.48 -2.67
CA GLY A 59 -13.34 14.92 -3.16
C GLY A 59 -14.32 13.80 -3.43
N LEU A 60 -14.14 12.63 -2.80
CA LEU A 60 -14.97 11.45 -3.00
C LEU A 60 -15.77 11.09 -1.74
N PRO A 61 -16.96 10.47 -1.90
CA PRO A 61 -17.65 9.85 -0.78
C PRO A 61 -16.91 8.57 -0.34
N VAL A 62 -17.06 8.19 0.93
CA VAL A 62 -16.36 7.03 1.51
C VAL A 62 -16.68 5.71 0.80
N GLU A 63 -17.86 5.59 0.21
CA GLU A 63 -18.29 4.43 -0.57
C GLU A 63 -17.36 4.16 -1.77
N ASN A 64 -16.72 5.20 -2.30
CA ASN A 64 -15.81 5.12 -3.44
C ASN A 64 -14.35 4.87 -3.03
N LEU A 65 -14.07 4.73 -1.73
CA LEU A 65 -12.77 4.28 -1.21
C LEU A 65 -12.71 2.75 -1.21
N VAL A 66 -11.84 2.19 -2.03
CA VAL A 66 -11.69 0.73 -2.19
C VAL A 66 -10.36 0.26 -1.59
N ILE A 67 -10.47 -0.55 -0.55
CA ILE A 67 -9.36 -1.22 0.12
C ILE A 67 -9.73 -2.69 0.27
N LEU A 68 -8.85 -3.60 -0.14
CA LEU A 68 -9.05 -5.03 0.01
C LEU A 68 -8.78 -5.51 1.45
N ASN A 69 -9.31 -6.67 1.79
CA ASN A 69 -8.89 -7.41 2.97
C ASN A 69 -7.51 -8.05 2.72
N GLN A 70 -6.45 -7.33 3.06
CA GLN A 70 -5.06 -7.69 2.79
C GLN A 70 -4.63 -8.89 3.64
N LYS A 71 -4.12 -9.94 3.00
CA LYS A 71 -3.72 -11.22 3.62
C LYS A 71 -2.27 -11.64 3.30
N HIS A 72 -1.47 -10.73 2.74
CA HIS A 72 -0.09 -10.99 2.30
C HIS A 72 -0.02 -12.09 1.23
N THR A 73 -0.97 -12.06 0.30
CA THR A 73 -1.08 -12.95 -0.85
C THR A 73 -0.40 -12.38 -2.09
N ASP A 74 -0.49 -13.10 -3.20
CA ASP A 74 -0.14 -12.61 -4.54
C ASP A 74 -1.37 -12.35 -5.42
N THR A 75 -2.54 -12.21 -4.79
CA THR A 75 -3.83 -12.00 -5.44
C THR A 75 -4.02 -10.55 -5.88
N VAL A 76 -4.28 -10.37 -7.18
CA VAL A 76 -4.51 -9.06 -7.82
C VAL A 76 -5.96 -8.97 -8.29
N HIS A 77 -6.65 -7.92 -7.84
CA HIS A 77 -8.00 -7.62 -8.31
C HIS A 77 -7.98 -6.56 -9.41
N VAL A 78 -8.75 -6.80 -10.48
CA VAL A 78 -9.01 -5.81 -11.53
C VAL A 78 -10.41 -5.28 -11.34
N ILE A 79 -10.51 -3.97 -11.19
CA ILE A 79 -11.79 -3.26 -11.03
C ILE A 79 -12.08 -2.49 -12.30
N ASP A 80 -13.24 -2.76 -12.89
CA ASP A 80 -13.75 -2.12 -14.11
C ASP A 80 -15.24 -1.75 -13.98
N GLY A 81 -15.80 -1.09 -14.98
CA GLY A 81 -17.19 -0.66 -14.98
C GLY A 81 -18.22 -1.78 -14.82
N LYS A 82 -17.84 -3.04 -15.06
CA LYS A 82 -18.75 -4.19 -14.92
C LYS A 82 -18.80 -4.71 -13.49
N ASN A 83 -17.69 -4.60 -12.74
CA ASN A 83 -17.57 -5.22 -11.44
C ASN A 83 -17.37 -4.23 -10.27
N LYS A 84 -17.15 -2.93 -10.52
CA LYS A 84 -16.84 -1.95 -9.48
C LYS A 84 -17.81 -1.94 -8.31
N ASN A 85 -19.11 -2.12 -8.57
CA ASN A 85 -20.13 -2.11 -7.52
C ASN A 85 -19.97 -3.24 -6.48
N LYS A 86 -19.19 -4.27 -6.80
CA LYS A 86 -18.82 -5.34 -5.85
C LYS A 86 -17.80 -4.82 -4.82
N TYR A 87 -16.99 -3.86 -5.19
CA TYR A 87 -15.86 -3.37 -4.39
C TYR A 87 -16.16 -2.07 -3.64
N LEU A 88 -17.15 -1.28 -4.10
CA LEU A 88 -17.57 -0.08 -3.40
C LEU A 88 -18.00 -0.41 -1.98
N PHE A 89 -17.54 0.40 -1.02
CA PHE A 89 -17.80 0.16 0.38
C PHE A 89 -19.30 0.24 0.69
N LYS A 90 -19.83 -0.75 1.37
CA LYS A 90 -21.23 -0.81 1.82
C LYS A 90 -21.34 -0.98 3.33
N ASN A 91 -20.53 -1.84 3.90
CA ASN A 91 -20.45 -2.14 5.32
C ASN A 91 -19.16 -2.92 5.62
N VAL A 92 -18.88 -3.10 6.90
CA VAL A 92 -17.70 -3.81 7.39
C VAL A 92 -17.61 -5.24 6.89
N GLU A 93 -18.71 -5.97 6.90
CA GLU A 93 -18.75 -7.37 6.45
C GLU A 93 -18.34 -7.52 4.99
N GLN A 94 -18.89 -6.68 4.10
CA GLN A 94 -18.53 -6.68 2.68
C GLN A 94 -17.06 -6.29 2.45
N ALA A 95 -16.54 -5.31 3.21
CA ALA A 95 -15.15 -4.88 3.09
C ALA A 95 -14.16 -6.02 3.42
N LEU A 96 -14.54 -6.95 4.29
CA LEU A 96 -13.72 -8.08 4.68
C LEU A 96 -13.81 -9.30 3.74
N GLN A 97 -14.74 -9.31 2.77
CA GLN A 97 -14.94 -10.44 1.85
C GLN A 97 -13.95 -10.47 0.68
N ASN A 98 -13.46 -9.32 0.23
CA ASN A 98 -12.59 -9.24 -0.93
C ASN A 98 -11.12 -9.37 -0.51
N GLU A 99 -10.61 -10.59 -0.38
CA GLU A 99 -9.22 -10.84 0.00
C GLU A 99 -8.27 -10.65 -1.19
N GLY A 100 -7.17 -9.91 -0.96
CA GLY A 100 -6.14 -9.66 -1.95
C GLY A 100 -5.20 -8.52 -1.53
N ASP A 101 -4.09 -8.37 -2.24
CA ASP A 101 -3.03 -7.45 -1.86
C ASP A 101 -2.64 -6.47 -2.98
N ALA A 102 -3.34 -6.50 -4.12
CA ALA A 102 -3.20 -5.50 -5.18
C ALA A 102 -4.52 -5.21 -5.89
N ILE A 103 -4.68 -3.97 -6.34
CA ILE A 103 -5.82 -3.51 -7.14
C ILE A 103 -5.28 -2.82 -8.39
N ILE A 104 -5.88 -3.13 -9.54
CA ILE A 104 -5.66 -2.44 -10.82
C ILE A 104 -6.99 -1.88 -11.29
N THR A 105 -7.00 -0.64 -11.80
CA THR A 105 -8.19 -0.04 -12.41
C THR A 105 -7.85 1.01 -13.46
N ASN A 106 -8.78 1.26 -14.37
CA ASN A 106 -8.84 2.45 -15.21
C ASN A 106 -10.14 3.25 -14.99
N GLU A 107 -10.88 2.92 -13.93
CA GLU A 107 -12.14 3.60 -13.60
C GLU A 107 -11.87 4.96 -12.93
N LYS A 108 -12.66 5.94 -13.33
CA LYS A 108 -12.72 7.25 -12.66
C LYS A 108 -13.64 7.21 -11.45
N GLY A 109 -13.39 8.14 -10.53
CA GLY A 109 -14.26 8.37 -9.39
C GLY A 109 -14.22 7.26 -8.34
N ILE A 110 -13.19 6.43 -8.34
CA ILE A 110 -12.86 5.52 -7.24
C ILE A 110 -11.44 5.79 -6.77
N LEU A 111 -11.25 5.77 -5.47
CA LEU A 111 -9.95 5.85 -4.80
C LEU A 111 -9.53 4.44 -4.40
N ILE A 112 -8.52 3.90 -5.07
CA ILE A 112 -7.95 2.61 -4.69
C ILE A 112 -6.79 2.81 -3.73
N GLY A 113 -6.67 1.96 -2.72
CA GLY A 113 -5.61 2.11 -1.73
C GLY A 113 -5.26 0.83 -0.99
N VAL A 114 -4.19 0.94 -0.23
CA VAL A 114 -3.69 -0.10 0.67
C VAL A 114 -3.44 0.45 2.06
N ASN A 115 -3.58 -0.40 3.05
CA ASN A 115 -3.30 -0.15 4.45
C ASN A 115 -1.96 -0.75 4.82
N THR A 116 -1.09 0.01 5.49
CA THR A 116 0.22 -0.47 5.92
C THR A 116 0.55 -0.06 7.34
N ALA A 117 1.34 -0.89 8.00
CA ALA A 117 2.15 -0.59 9.19
C ALA A 117 3.38 -1.47 9.06
N ASP A 118 4.47 -0.92 8.51
CA ASP A 118 5.74 -1.54 8.13
C ASP A 118 5.83 -2.15 6.72
N CYS A 119 4.77 -2.76 6.19
CA CYS A 119 4.76 -3.23 4.81
C CYS A 119 4.86 -2.05 3.83
N ALA A 120 5.46 -2.27 2.66
CA ALA A 120 5.61 -1.23 1.66
C ALA A 120 4.33 -1.05 0.82
N PRO A 121 3.73 0.16 0.78
CA PRO A 121 2.74 0.50 -0.21
C PRO A 121 3.45 0.86 -1.52
N ILE A 122 2.97 0.34 -2.67
CA ILE A 122 3.48 0.68 -3.98
C ILE A 122 2.34 1.25 -4.81
N LEU A 123 2.50 2.47 -5.30
CA LEU A 123 1.57 3.12 -6.22
C LEU A 123 2.14 3.05 -7.63
N LEU A 124 1.34 2.59 -8.59
CA LEU A 124 1.71 2.41 -9.99
C LEU A 124 0.78 3.21 -10.90
N CYS A 125 1.33 3.82 -11.95
CA CYS A 125 0.55 4.47 -12.99
C CYS A 125 1.16 4.20 -14.37
N ASP A 126 0.33 3.81 -15.35
CA ASP A 126 0.73 3.83 -16.75
C ASP A 126 0.28 5.13 -17.41
N LYS A 127 1.23 5.86 -17.99
CA LYS A 127 0.98 7.17 -18.59
C LYS A 127 0.20 7.12 -19.92
N SER A 128 0.22 5.98 -20.60
CA SER A 128 -0.36 5.83 -21.95
C SER A 128 -1.80 5.32 -21.89
N GLU A 129 -2.01 4.20 -21.20
CA GLU A 129 -3.29 3.50 -21.15
C GLU A 129 -4.17 3.95 -19.98
N LYS A 130 -3.64 4.86 -19.14
CA LYS A 130 -4.35 5.43 -17.99
C LYS A 130 -4.85 4.37 -16.99
N TYR A 131 -4.08 3.30 -16.81
CA TYR A 131 -4.28 2.36 -15.72
C TYR A 131 -3.48 2.78 -14.50
N ILE A 132 -4.08 2.61 -13.34
CA ILE A 132 -3.43 2.77 -12.04
C ILE A 132 -3.48 1.48 -11.24
N ALA A 133 -2.53 1.29 -10.33
CA ALA A 133 -2.56 0.17 -9.41
C ALA A 133 -1.98 0.52 -8.05
N VAL A 134 -2.43 -0.22 -7.03
CA VAL A 134 -1.84 -0.21 -5.69
C VAL A 134 -1.43 -1.62 -5.32
N ILE A 135 -0.30 -1.75 -4.62
CA ILE A 135 0.19 -3.03 -4.10
C ILE A 135 0.52 -2.88 -2.62
N HIS A 136 0.02 -3.79 -1.80
CA HIS A 136 0.51 -4.04 -0.45
C HIS A 136 1.64 -5.07 -0.51
N ALA A 137 2.88 -4.64 -0.31
CA ALA A 137 4.06 -5.49 -0.35
C ALA A 137 4.68 -5.64 1.04
N GLY A 138 4.20 -6.61 1.80
CA GLY A 138 4.92 -7.13 2.96
C GLY A 138 6.00 -8.12 2.53
N TRP A 139 6.82 -8.63 3.47
CA TRP A 139 7.92 -9.54 3.13
C TRP A 139 7.46 -10.82 2.39
N ARG A 140 6.28 -11.37 2.73
CA ARG A 140 5.71 -12.51 2.00
C ARG A 140 5.31 -12.15 0.58
N GLY A 141 4.61 -11.03 0.40
CA GLY A 141 4.19 -10.56 -0.92
C GLY A 141 5.38 -10.14 -1.79
N SER A 142 6.38 -9.43 -1.21
CA SER A 142 7.58 -9.02 -1.94
C SER A 142 8.47 -10.20 -2.31
N ASN A 143 8.54 -11.23 -1.47
CA ASN A 143 9.25 -12.47 -1.79
C ASN A 143 8.43 -13.37 -2.73
N GLY A 144 7.10 -13.31 -2.67
CA GLY A 144 6.16 -13.95 -3.59
C GLY A 144 6.11 -13.25 -4.95
N LYS A 145 4.94 -13.25 -5.58
CA LYS A 145 4.74 -12.75 -6.95
C LYS A 145 3.77 -11.58 -7.06
N ILE A 146 3.46 -10.88 -5.96
CA ILE A 146 2.45 -9.81 -6.02
C ILE A 146 2.84 -8.69 -6.98
N ILE A 147 4.13 -8.33 -7.04
CA ILE A 147 4.65 -7.29 -7.93
C ILE A 147 4.61 -7.76 -9.38
N GLU A 148 5.13 -8.97 -9.63
CA GLU A 148 5.17 -9.59 -10.95
C GLU A 148 3.75 -9.76 -11.52
N ASN A 149 2.84 -10.36 -10.73
CA ASN A 149 1.44 -10.58 -11.13
C ASN A 149 0.73 -9.28 -11.47
N THR A 150 0.95 -8.22 -10.68
CA THR A 150 0.37 -6.91 -10.94
C THR A 150 0.89 -6.31 -12.24
N LEU A 151 2.21 -6.32 -12.45
CA LEU A 151 2.84 -5.77 -13.65
C LEU A 151 2.50 -6.57 -14.91
N GLU A 152 2.49 -7.90 -14.84
CA GLU A 152 2.05 -8.76 -15.93
C GLU A 152 0.60 -8.46 -16.33
N LYS A 153 -0.27 -8.29 -15.32
CA LYS A 153 -1.66 -7.96 -15.57
C LYS A 153 -1.82 -6.57 -16.20
N MET A 154 -1.10 -5.55 -15.72
CA MET A 154 -1.09 -4.22 -16.36
C MET A 154 -0.60 -4.29 -17.80
N LYS A 155 0.49 -5.03 -18.07
CA LYS A 155 1.01 -5.23 -19.44
C LYS A 155 -0.01 -5.91 -20.34
N SER A 156 -0.82 -6.85 -19.83
CA SER A 156 -1.89 -7.50 -20.61
C SER A 156 -2.99 -6.53 -21.05
N PHE A 157 -3.11 -5.37 -20.40
CA PHE A 157 -3.98 -4.26 -20.81
C PHE A 157 -3.29 -3.24 -21.74
N GLY A 158 -2.09 -3.54 -22.20
CA GLY A 158 -1.34 -2.66 -23.12
C GLY A 158 -0.42 -1.65 -22.42
N CYS A 159 -0.34 -1.66 -21.09
CA CYS A 159 0.52 -0.74 -20.33
C CYS A 159 2.00 -0.95 -20.67
N LYS A 160 2.69 0.13 -21.08
CA LYS A 160 4.11 0.10 -21.51
C LYS A 160 4.98 1.13 -20.81
N ASN A 161 4.35 2.16 -20.24
CA ASN A 161 5.02 3.31 -19.63
C ASN A 161 4.67 3.42 -18.13
N ILE A 162 4.82 2.31 -17.43
CA ILE A 162 4.51 2.22 -16.01
C ILE A 162 5.60 2.92 -15.21
N VAL A 163 5.16 3.80 -14.30
CA VAL A 163 5.99 4.41 -13.26
C VAL A 163 5.51 3.95 -11.89
N ALA A 164 6.40 3.96 -10.89
CA ALA A 164 6.09 3.48 -9.55
C ALA A 164 6.57 4.47 -8.47
N CYS A 165 5.88 4.47 -7.32
CA CYS A 165 6.37 5.08 -6.10
C CYS A 165 6.21 4.10 -4.94
N ILE A 166 7.29 3.87 -4.19
CA ILE A 166 7.30 3.08 -2.95
C ILE A 166 7.15 4.07 -1.79
N GLY A 167 6.11 3.88 -0.97
CA GLY A 167 5.85 4.74 0.20
C GLY A 167 6.65 4.34 1.44
N ALA A 168 6.29 4.98 2.58
CA ALA A 168 6.89 4.71 3.88
C ALA A 168 6.74 3.22 4.27
N CYS A 169 7.82 2.61 4.71
CA CYS A 169 7.84 1.20 5.11
C CYS A 169 8.98 0.94 6.12
N LEU A 170 9.01 -0.25 6.68
CA LEU A 170 10.10 -0.66 7.56
C LEU A 170 11.42 -0.72 6.78
N GLN A 171 12.39 0.08 7.18
CA GLN A 171 13.69 0.14 6.52
C GLN A 171 14.65 -0.94 7.05
N ARG A 172 15.65 -1.27 6.25
CA ARG A 172 16.61 -2.36 6.52
C ARG A 172 17.16 -2.37 7.95
N LEU A 173 17.55 -1.22 8.50
CA LEU A 173 18.19 -1.14 9.84
C LEU A 173 17.27 -1.60 10.97
N HIS A 174 15.96 -1.57 10.78
CA HIS A 174 14.96 -1.99 11.75
C HIS A 174 14.23 -3.27 11.32
N PHE A 175 14.54 -3.80 10.12
CA PHE A 175 13.94 -5.03 9.63
C PHE A 175 14.79 -6.25 10.03
N GLU A 176 14.92 -6.45 11.33
CA GLU A 176 15.52 -7.68 11.86
C GLU A 176 14.63 -8.88 11.55
N VAL A 177 15.23 -9.93 11.02
CA VAL A 177 14.59 -11.21 10.71
C VAL A 177 15.25 -12.32 11.52
N LYS A 178 14.46 -13.36 11.80
CA LYS A 178 14.95 -14.56 12.46
C LYS A 178 15.08 -15.69 11.44
N ASN A 179 15.69 -16.78 11.83
CA ASN A 179 16.02 -17.93 10.98
C ASN A 179 14.87 -18.46 10.10
N ASP A 180 13.62 -18.21 10.47
CA ASP A 180 12.45 -18.61 9.67
C ASP A 180 12.26 -17.81 8.38
N ILE A 181 12.71 -16.56 8.34
CA ILE A 181 12.63 -15.69 7.15
C ILE A 181 13.93 -15.76 6.33
N ASP A 182 15.09 -15.85 6.99
CA ASP A 182 16.42 -15.87 6.35
C ASP A 182 16.54 -16.95 5.26
N PHE A 183 15.91 -18.11 5.45
CA PHE A 183 15.91 -19.19 4.47
C PHE A 183 14.92 -19.03 3.31
N GLN A 184 13.98 -18.08 3.40
CA GLN A 184 12.93 -17.88 2.40
C GLN A 184 13.23 -16.71 1.45
N VAL A 185 14.16 -15.84 1.83
CA VAL A 185 14.53 -14.64 1.07
C VAL A 185 15.89 -14.82 0.40
N ASP A 186 16.06 -14.28 -0.81
CA ASP A 186 17.35 -14.31 -1.50
C ASP A 186 18.42 -13.60 -0.65
N ARG A 187 19.53 -14.29 -0.40
CA ARG A 187 20.62 -13.82 0.48
C ARG A 187 21.21 -12.48 0.09
N LYS A 188 21.08 -12.04 -1.15
CA LYS A 188 21.56 -10.73 -1.60
C LYS A 188 20.83 -9.55 -0.92
N TYR A 189 19.62 -9.79 -0.37
CA TYR A 189 18.86 -8.81 0.40
C TYR A 189 19.07 -8.94 1.91
N ILE A 190 19.86 -9.90 2.34
CA ILE A 190 20.20 -10.11 3.75
C ILE A 190 21.55 -9.47 4.04
N SER A 191 21.66 -8.82 5.17
CA SER A 191 22.90 -8.28 5.71
C SER A 191 22.99 -8.59 7.20
N TYR A 192 24.21 -8.60 7.70
CA TYR A 192 24.51 -8.89 9.09
C TYR A 192 25.12 -7.64 9.73
N LEU A 193 24.57 -7.22 10.86
CA LEU A 193 25.07 -6.11 11.65
C LEU A 193 25.04 -6.51 13.13
N ASP A 194 26.18 -6.58 13.74
CA ASP A 194 26.36 -7.18 15.06
C ASP A 194 25.77 -8.60 15.11
N ASP A 195 24.88 -8.88 16.06
CA ASP A 195 24.19 -10.17 16.20
C ASP A 195 22.85 -10.23 15.43
N LYS A 196 22.56 -9.22 14.59
CA LYS A 196 21.29 -9.11 13.88
C LYS A 196 21.40 -9.51 12.43
N THR A 197 20.42 -10.27 11.97
CA THR A 197 20.17 -10.53 10.55
C THR A 197 19.14 -9.53 10.06
N LEU A 198 19.48 -8.74 9.06
CA LEU A 198 18.66 -7.65 8.54
C LEU A 198 18.23 -7.92 7.10
N PHE A 199 16.97 -7.65 6.79
CA PHE A 199 16.38 -7.80 5.48
C PHE A 199 16.12 -6.44 4.82
N ASP A 200 16.56 -6.27 3.58
CA ASP A 200 16.28 -5.08 2.76
C ASP A 200 15.11 -5.33 1.82
N MET A 201 13.89 -5.21 2.36
CA MET A 201 12.65 -5.38 1.59
C MET A 201 12.50 -4.30 0.51
N GLN A 202 12.89 -3.06 0.80
CA GLN A 202 12.75 -1.95 -0.15
C GLN A 202 13.66 -2.17 -1.37
N LEU A 203 14.91 -2.63 -1.17
CA LEU A 203 15.81 -2.99 -2.26
C LEU A 203 15.23 -4.14 -3.10
N GLN A 204 14.70 -5.19 -2.47
CA GLN A 204 14.07 -6.31 -3.17
C GLN A 204 12.91 -5.82 -4.06
N ILE A 205 12.02 -4.98 -3.52
CA ILE A 205 10.89 -4.42 -4.27
C ILE A 205 11.41 -3.59 -5.46
N LEU A 206 12.41 -2.75 -5.24
CA LEU A 206 13.00 -1.88 -6.27
C LEU A 206 13.57 -2.71 -7.43
N GLU A 207 14.36 -3.74 -7.13
CA GLU A 207 14.92 -4.63 -8.15
C GLU A 207 13.84 -5.40 -8.92
N LYS A 208 12.79 -5.87 -8.24
CA LYS A 208 11.67 -6.55 -8.90
C LYS A 208 10.90 -5.61 -9.83
N LEU A 209 10.68 -4.36 -9.45
CA LEU A 209 10.05 -3.35 -10.32
C LEU A 209 10.89 -3.13 -11.59
N PHE A 210 12.21 -2.94 -11.46
CA PHE A 210 13.10 -2.76 -12.60
C PHE A 210 13.17 -4.01 -13.49
N ALA A 211 13.31 -5.19 -12.89
CA ALA A 211 13.35 -6.46 -13.62
C ALA A 211 12.07 -6.71 -14.43
N ASN A 212 10.94 -6.16 -13.97
CA ASN A 212 9.67 -6.21 -14.66
C ASN A 212 9.40 -5.00 -15.57
N GLY A 213 10.41 -4.21 -15.91
CA GLY A 213 10.36 -3.19 -16.95
C GLY A 213 9.82 -1.82 -16.49
N VAL A 214 9.63 -1.59 -15.20
CA VAL A 214 9.37 -0.25 -14.66
C VAL A 214 10.66 0.55 -14.74
N LYS A 215 10.66 1.68 -15.47
CA LYS A 215 11.89 2.46 -15.72
C LYS A 215 12.12 3.58 -14.71
N PHE A 216 11.06 4.09 -14.11
CA PHE A 216 11.12 5.21 -13.17
C PHE A 216 10.42 4.79 -11.88
N VAL A 217 11.19 4.75 -10.82
CA VAL A 217 10.70 4.41 -9.48
C VAL A 217 11.15 5.50 -8.52
N ALA A 218 10.20 6.19 -7.92
CA ALA A 218 10.44 7.02 -6.75
C ALA A 218 10.32 6.17 -5.49
N LYS A 219 11.01 6.56 -4.43
CA LYS A 219 10.83 5.95 -3.11
C LYS A 219 10.85 7.03 -2.04
N MET A 220 10.08 6.82 -1.00
CA MET A 220 10.15 7.61 0.20
C MET A 220 11.17 6.96 1.15
N ASP A 221 12.20 7.72 1.54
CA ASP A 221 13.19 7.26 2.51
C ASP A 221 12.67 7.50 3.94
N ILE A 222 11.48 6.95 4.24
CA ILE A 222 10.82 7.06 5.54
C ILE A 222 10.74 5.67 6.16
N ASP A 223 11.31 5.53 7.35
CA ASP A 223 11.26 4.33 8.15
C ASP A 223 10.13 4.42 9.17
N THR A 224 9.12 3.58 9.00
CA THR A 224 7.93 3.56 9.86
C THR A 224 8.24 3.21 11.32
N TYR A 225 9.37 2.55 11.59
CA TYR A 225 9.78 2.24 12.96
C TYR A 225 10.35 3.45 13.70
N SER A 226 11.24 4.20 13.07
CA SER A 226 11.91 5.36 13.67
C SER A 226 11.08 6.63 13.62
N ASP A 227 10.26 6.81 12.58
CA ASP A 227 9.35 7.95 12.48
C ASP A 227 8.01 7.65 13.20
N THR A 228 7.81 8.31 14.34
CA THR A 228 6.62 8.13 15.18
C THR A 228 5.33 8.71 14.57
N ASN A 229 5.42 9.46 13.48
CA ASN A 229 4.27 9.91 12.71
C ASN A 229 3.66 8.78 11.87
N TYR A 230 4.23 7.58 11.88
CA TYR A 230 3.69 6.41 11.18
C TYR A 230 3.31 5.30 12.16
N PHE A 231 2.29 4.54 11.81
CA PHE A 231 2.01 3.28 12.49
C PHE A 231 3.09 2.27 12.15
N SER A 232 3.55 1.53 13.17
CA SER A 232 4.54 0.47 13.01
C SER A 232 4.19 -0.72 13.89
N LYS A 233 3.93 -1.85 13.25
CA LYS A 233 3.75 -3.12 13.94
C LYS A 233 5.03 -3.59 14.64
N ARG A 234 6.19 -3.31 14.05
CA ARG A 234 7.50 -3.59 14.62
C ARG A 234 7.73 -2.84 15.94
N ARG A 235 7.23 -1.60 16.04
CA ARG A 235 7.39 -0.77 17.23
C ARG A 235 6.37 -1.10 18.33
N ILE A 236 5.11 -1.32 17.98
CA ILE A 236 4.00 -1.39 18.94
C ILE A 236 3.47 -2.83 19.10
N GLY A 237 3.60 -3.69 18.08
CA GLY A 237 3.02 -5.03 18.04
C GLY A 237 1.72 -5.10 17.23
N ASP A 238 0.95 -6.19 17.44
CA ASP A 238 -0.23 -6.51 16.63
C ASP A 238 -1.41 -5.53 16.83
N HIS A 239 -1.48 -4.87 17.99
CA HIS A 239 -2.53 -3.91 18.31
C HIS A 239 -2.12 -2.48 17.92
N THR A 240 -1.79 -2.26 16.65
CA THR A 240 -1.48 -0.95 16.08
C THR A 240 -2.43 -0.59 14.97
N GLY A 241 -2.63 0.72 14.74
CA GLY A 241 -3.33 1.22 13.57
C GLY A 241 -2.56 0.95 12.27
N VAL A 242 -3.18 1.32 11.15
CA VAL A 242 -2.58 1.27 9.82
C VAL A 242 -2.85 2.58 9.10
N GLN A 243 -1.83 3.11 8.41
CA GLN A 243 -1.96 4.26 7.53
C GLN A 243 -2.42 3.86 6.13
N PHE A 244 -2.98 4.84 5.42
CA PHE A 244 -3.46 4.72 4.05
C PHE A 244 -2.42 5.19 3.04
N SER A 245 -2.35 4.51 1.91
CA SER A 245 -1.68 5.01 0.70
C SER A 245 -2.52 4.65 -0.51
N GLY A 246 -2.78 5.62 -1.40
CA GLY A 246 -3.65 5.36 -2.54
C GLY A 246 -3.59 6.41 -3.64
N LEU A 247 -4.29 6.11 -4.73
CA LEU A 247 -4.43 7.01 -5.88
C LEU A 247 -5.76 6.80 -6.59
N MET A 248 -6.14 7.81 -7.39
CA MET A 248 -7.34 7.80 -8.21
C MET A 248 -7.09 8.41 -9.59
N ILE A 249 -7.97 8.11 -10.55
CA ILE A 249 -8.06 8.82 -11.83
C ILE A 249 -9.10 9.95 -11.69
N LYS A 250 -8.67 11.18 -12.04
CA LYS A 250 -9.51 12.40 -12.03
C LYS A 250 -10.57 12.43 -13.14
#